data_71d7995438cf7595b9ba0d43f920eaef
#
_entry.id   71d7995438cf7595b9ba0d43f920eaef
#
_cell.length_a   1.000
_cell.length_b   1.000
_cell.length_c   1.000
_cell.angle_alpha   90.00
_cell.angle_beta   90.00
_cell.angle_gamma   90.00
#
_symmetry.space_group_name_H-M   'P 1'
#
loop_
_entity.id
_entity.type
_entity.pdbx_description
1 polymer ?
#
loop_
_entity_poly.entity_id
_entity_poly.type
_entity_poly.pdbx_seq_one_letter_code
_entity_poly.pdbx_strand_id
1 'polypeptide(L)'
;MVEMTIVSTLLFALVLGFVDFGYAFYQWNAATKAVQVGARLASISDAVATNLATAGPISSPGAPIVADAYGPFVCTYTAGTGGCSNGGGFSAANFSRIFRGDTANTNDDACPNLATNQRPGMCHFFPGLLRSNVVVTYSATGLGYQTRLSGPVPTITVSLQNRTFQFFFLQGLMGFANINMPSMLSTVTGEDIKSTWP
;
A
#
# COMPACT_ATOMS: atom_id res chain seq x y z
N MET A 1 -20.47 11.07 48.53
CA MET A 1 -20.60 9.92 47.62
C MET A 1 -20.69 10.35 46.15
N VAL A 2 -21.50 11.35 45.78
CA VAL A 2 -21.63 11.85 44.39
C VAL A 2 -20.33 12.34 43.81
N GLU A 3 -19.48 13.07 44.58
CA GLU A 3 -18.20 13.58 44.13
C GLU A 3 -17.22 12.47 43.71
N MET A 4 -17.15 11.39 44.51
CA MET A 4 -16.27 10.24 44.15
C MET A 4 -16.74 9.55 42.86
N THR A 5 -18.04 9.49 42.62
CA THR A 5 -18.60 8.88 41.41
C THR A 5 -18.25 9.69 40.18
N ILE A 6 -18.36 11.01 40.25
CA ILE A 6 -17.99 11.91 39.14
C ILE A 6 -16.49 11.81 38.85
N VAL A 7 -15.64 11.89 39.87
CA VAL A 7 -14.18 11.81 39.69
C VAL A 7 -13.75 10.47 39.10
N SER A 8 -14.31 9.35 39.60
CA SER A 8 -14.00 8.03 39.08
C SER A 8 -14.44 7.87 37.62
N THR A 9 -15.62 8.37 37.25
CA THR A 9 -16.11 8.30 35.87
C THR A 9 -15.23 9.10 34.90
N LEU A 10 -14.84 10.31 35.29
CA LEU A 10 -13.92 11.12 34.49
C LEU A 10 -12.54 10.48 34.35
N LEU A 11 -12.04 9.89 35.45
CA LEU A 11 -10.77 9.17 35.43
C LEU A 11 -10.81 7.99 34.45
N PHE A 12 -11.87 7.16 34.50
CA PHE A 12 -12.03 6.04 33.58
C PHE A 12 -12.16 6.50 32.14
N ALA A 13 -12.94 7.53 31.85
CA ALA A 13 -13.06 8.10 30.50
C ALA A 13 -11.71 8.57 29.96
N LEU A 14 -10.91 9.20 30.79
CA LEU A 14 -9.58 9.67 30.41
C LEU A 14 -8.63 8.51 30.15
N VAL A 15 -8.57 7.49 31.02
CA VAL A 15 -7.72 6.31 30.84
C VAL A 15 -8.11 5.54 29.60
N LEU A 16 -9.40 5.29 29.37
CA LEU A 16 -9.88 4.59 28.17
C LEU A 16 -9.60 5.38 26.90
N GLY A 17 -9.69 6.72 26.94
CA GLY A 17 -9.30 7.59 25.84
C GLY A 17 -7.82 7.45 25.50
N PHE A 18 -6.92 7.38 26.48
CA PHE A 18 -5.49 7.15 26.22
C PHE A 18 -5.23 5.80 25.56
N VAL A 19 -5.95 4.75 25.95
CA VAL A 19 -5.81 3.42 25.32
C VAL A 19 -6.20 3.49 23.84
N ASP A 20 -7.32 4.13 23.52
CA ASP A 20 -7.78 4.28 22.13
C ASP A 20 -6.83 5.10 21.28
N PHE A 21 -6.30 6.21 21.80
CA PHE A 21 -5.29 6.99 21.08
C PHE A 21 -3.98 6.22 20.87
N GLY A 22 -3.53 5.46 21.87
CA GLY A 22 -2.37 4.59 21.75
C GLY A 22 -2.56 3.55 20.64
N TYR A 23 -3.77 2.96 20.56
CA TYR A 23 -4.10 2.01 19.50
C TYR A 23 -4.20 2.66 18.11
N ALA A 24 -4.78 3.86 18.00
CA ALA A 24 -4.80 4.61 16.76
C ALA A 24 -3.38 4.95 16.27
N PHE A 25 -2.48 5.33 17.17
CA PHE A 25 -1.07 5.58 16.86
C PHE A 25 -0.35 4.30 16.40
N TYR A 26 -0.64 3.16 17.02
CA TYR A 26 -0.15 1.87 16.55
C TYR A 26 -0.62 1.57 15.12
N GLN A 27 -1.93 1.76 14.84
CA GLN A 27 -2.48 1.57 13.48
C GLN A 27 -1.81 2.48 12.46
N TRP A 28 -1.54 3.75 12.82
CA TRP A 28 -0.82 4.70 11.98
C TRP A 28 0.58 4.19 11.62
N ASN A 29 1.36 3.77 12.60
CA ASN A 29 2.71 3.26 12.37
C ASN A 29 2.70 1.97 11.55
N ALA A 30 1.77 1.06 11.81
CA ALA A 30 1.59 -0.18 11.07
C ALA A 30 1.26 0.09 9.59
N ALA A 31 0.34 1.02 9.32
CA ALA A 31 -0.04 1.43 7.97
C ALA A 31 1.14 2.10 7.22
N THR A 32 1.86 3.02 7.87
CA THR A 32 3.04 3.66 7.29
C THR A 32 4.12 2.63 6.94
N LYS A 33 4.37 1.68 7.84
CA LYS A 33 5.33 0.60 7.59
C LYS A 33 4.90 -0.30 6.43
N ALA A 34 3.62 -0.65 6.36
CA ALA A 34 3.08 -1.46 5.28
C ALA A 34 3.29 -0.79 3.91
N VAL A 35 3.02 0.52 3.80
CA VAL A 35 3.20 1.28 2.56
C VAL A 35 4.68 1.37 2.15
N GLN A 36 5.60 1.58 3.10
CA GLN A 36 7.04 1.59 2.83
C GLN A 36 7.55 0.24 2.31
N VAL A 37 7.11 -0.86 2.93
CA VAL A 37 7.46 -2.21 2.48
C VAL A 37 6.84 -2.49 1.12
N GLY A 38 5.58 -2.09 0.90
CA GLY A 38 4.90 -2.22 -0.39
C GLY A 38 5.64 -1.49 -1.51
N ALA A 39 6.05 -0.26 -1.29
CA ALA A 39 6.82 0.52 -2.25
C ALA A 39 8.17 -0.13 -2.58
N ARG A 40 8.89 -0.62 -1.56
CA ARG A 40 10.14 -1.35 -1.76
C ARG A 40 9.95 -2.64 -2.56
N LEU A 41 8.91 -3.43 -2.25
CA LEU A 41 8.62 -4.64 -3.02
C LEU A 41 8.21 -4.33 -4.45
N ALA A 42 7.45 -3.25 -4.66
CA ALA A 42 7.05 -2.80 -6.00
C ALA A 42 8.25 -2.34 -6.84
N SER A 43 9.30 -1.78 -6.23
CA SER A 43 10.51 -1.33 -6.95
C SER A 43 11.44 -2.46 -7.39
N ILE A 44 11.40 -3.61 -6.71
CA ILE A 44 12.26 -4.77 -6.99
C ILE A 44 11.50 -5.97 -7.57
N SER A 45 10.23 -5.82 -7.92
CA SER A 45 9.39 -6.87 -8.49
C SER A 45 8.88 -6.44 -9.86
N ASP A 46 8.47 -7.41 -10.68
CA ASP A 46 7.81 -7.11 -11.94
C ASP A 46 6.58 -6.22 -11.72
N ALA A 47 6.37 -5.29 -12.65
CA ALA A 47 5.28 -4.33 -12.53
C ALA A 47 3.91 -5.03 -12.48
N VAL A 48 3.01 -4.48 -11.67
CA VAL A 48 1.60 -4.91 -11.63
C VAL A 48 0.90 -4.54 -12.95
N ALA A 49 1.21 -3.37 -13.50
CA ALA A 49 0.76 -2.94 -14.82
C ALA A 49 1.58 -3.64 -15.91
N THR A 50 1.01 -4.67 -16.54
CA THR A 50 1.72 -5.51 -17.52
C THR A 50 2.13 -4.74 -18.78
N ASN A 51 1.41 -3.68 -19.15
CA ASN A 51 1.70 -2.87 -20.32
C ASN A 51 2.68 -1.71 -20.05
N LEU A 52 3.22 -1.62 -18.84
CA LEU A 52 4.21 -0.59 -18.49
C LEU A 52 5.47 -0.68 -19.37
N ALA A 53 5.89 -1.90 -19.70
CA ALA A 53 7.08 -2.13 -20.55
C ALA A 53 6.96 -1.52 -21.96
N THR A 54 5.74 -1.29 -22.44
CA THR A 54 5.47 -0.71 -23.76
C THR A 54 4.94 0.72 -23.71
N ALA A 55 4.82 1.30 -22.51
CA ALA A 55 4.08 2.56 -22.24
C ALA A 55 4.97 3.76 -22.38
N GLY A 56 5.95 3.93 -22.92
CA GLY A 56 6.73 5.18 -22.99
C GLY A 56 7.73 5.19 -24.11
N PRO A 57 8.46 6.27 -24.27
CA PRO A 57 9.52 6.34 -25.24
C PRO A 57 10.61 5.32 -24.83
N ILE A 58 11.02 4.47 -25.77
CA ILE A 58 12.08 3.45 -25.63
C ILE A 58 13.18 3.62 -26.66
N SER A 59 13.11 4.70 -27.45
CA SER A 59 13.99 4.93 -28.59
C SER A 59 15.40 5.35 -28.23
N SER A 60 15.59 5.90 -27.02
CA SER A 60 16.88 6.47 -26.60
C SER A 60 17.25 5.95 -25.20
N PRO A 61 17.80 4.72 -25.11
CA PRO A 61 18.18 4.13 -23.81
C PRO A 61 19.13 5.02 -23.01
N GLY A 62 18.82 5.22 -21.73
CA GLY A 62 19.56 6.12 -20.85
C GLY A 62 19.08 7.58 -20.88
N ALA A 63 18.25 7.97 -21.85
CA ALA A 63 17.67 9.30 -21.85
C ALA A 63 16.63 9.46 -20.73
N PRO A 64 16.52 10.64 -20.09
CA PRO A 64 15.51 10.90 -19.09
C PRO A 64 14.11 10.80 -19.70
N ILE A 65 13.15 10.34 -18.90
CA ILE A 65 11.74 10.35 -19.26
C ILE A 65 11.16 11.69 -18.85
N VAL A 66 10.53 12.38 -19.81
CA VAL A 66 9.83 13.63 -19.51
C VAL A 66 8.60 13.34 -18.64
N ALA A 67 8.28 14.27 -17.75
CA ALA A 67 7.05 14.18 -16.98
C ALA A 67 5.85 14.02 -17.92
N ASP A 68 4.88 13.19 -17.50
CA ASP A 68 3.67 12.88 -18.26
C ASP A 68 3.89 12.26 -19.66
N ALA A 69 5.08 11.69 -19.92
CA ALA A 69 5.38 10.98 -21.17
C ALA A 69 4.42 9.79 -21.44
N TYR A 70 3.83 9.26 -20.40
CA TYR A 70 2.70 8.31 -20.43
C TYR A 70 1.77 8.58 -19.26
N GLY A 71 0.47 8.27 -19.44
CA GLY A 71 -0.52 8.46 -18.38
C GLY A 71 -0.29 7.50 -17.20
N PRO A 72 -0.67 7.88 -15.98
CA PRO A 72 -0.47 7.03 -14.82
C PRO A 72 -1.28 5.74 -14.93
N PHE A 73 -0.63 4.62 -14.65
CA PHE A 73 -1.31 3.34 -14.44
C PHE A 73 -1.65 3.20 -12.97
N VAL A 74 -2.89 3.42 -12.62
CA VAL A 74 -3.40 3.23 -11.25
C VAL A 74 -3.99 1.83 -11.13
N CYS A 75 -3.29 0.96 -10.43
CA CYS A 75 -3.65 -0.44 -10.24
C CYS A 75 -4.33 -0.65 -8.90
N THR A 76 -5.56 -1.16 -8.93
CA THR A 76 -6.40 -1.41 -7.76
C THR A 76 -7.06 -2.77 -7.83
N TYR A 77 -7.50 -3.26 -6.67
CA TYR A 77 -8.33 -4.46 -6.56
C TYR A 77 -9.75 -4.05 -6.16
N THR A 78 -10.73 -4.33 -7.00
CA THR A 78 -12.13 -3.94 -6.74
C THR A 78 -13.04 -5.14 -6.97
N ALA A 79 -13.91 -5.44 -6.01
CA ALA A 79 -14.89 -6.53 -6.10
C ALA A 79 -14.29 -7.89 -6.53
N GLY A 80 -13.12 -8.23 -6.03
CA GLY A 80 -12.44 -9.49 -6.33
C GLY A 80 -11.68 -9.52 -7.67
N THR A 81 -11.69 -8.41 -8.41
CA THR A 81 -11.00 -8.27 -9.70
C THR A 81 -9.95 -7.18 -9.63
N GLY A 82 -8.75 -7.46 -10.11
CA GLY A 82 -7.69 -6.47 -10.25
C GLY A 82 -7.77 -5.76 -11.60
N GLY A 83 -7.47 -4.47 -11.62
CA GLY A 83 -7.41 -3.67 -12.84
C GLY A 83 -6.44 -2.51 -12.73
N CYS A 84 -5.90 -2.07 -13.87
CA CYS A 84 -5.12 -0.85 -13.97
C CYS A 84 -5.79 0.11 -14.95
N SER A 85 -5.73 1.42 -14.65
CA SER A 85 -6.21 2.48 -15.53
C SER A 85 -5.38 2.54 -16.83
N ASN A 86 -5.88 3.30 -17.81
CA ASN A 86 -5.18 3.59 -19.07
C ASN A 86 -4.73 2.36 -19.86
N GLY A 87 -5.48 1.24 -19.77
CA GLY A 87 -5.13 0.02 -20.48
C GLY A 87 -3.86 -0.66 -19.96
N GLY A 88 -3.45 -0.39 -18.71
CA GLY A 88 -2.20 -0.90 -18.13
C GLY A 88 -2.11 -2.41 -18.01
N GLY A 89 -3.21 -3.15 -18.21
CA GLY A 89 -3.29 -4.56 -17.88
C GLY A 89 -3.12 -4.78 -16.37
N PHE A 90 -3.33 -6.00 -15.86
CA PHE A 90 -3.17 -6.28 -14.43
C PHE A 90 -2.60 -7.67 -14.20
N SER A 91 -1.50 -7.74 -13.47
CA SER A 91 -0.91 -9.00 -13.00
C SER A 91 -1.28 -9.27 -11.55
N ALA A 92 -2.16 -10.24 -11.31
CA ALA A 92 -2.54 -10.65 -9.95
C ALA A 92 -1.35 -11.23 -9.17
N ALA A 93 -0.43 -11.92 -9.85
CA ALA A 93 0.76 -12.50 -9.24
C ALA A 93 1.71 -11.41 -8.73
N ASN A 94 1.98 -10.38 -9.54
CA ASN A 94 2.85 -9.27 -9.16
C ASN A 94 2.22 -8.42 -8.05
N PHE A 95 0.91 -8.19 -8.11
CA PHE A 95 0.19 -7.52 -7.03
C PHE A 95 0.24 -8.32 -5.72
N SER A 96 0.06 -9.65 -5.81
CA SER A 96 0.15 -10.53 -4.64
C SER A 96 1.54 -10.46 -3.98
N ARG A 97 2.61 -10.31 -4.76
CA ARG A 97 3.97 -10.16 -4.26
C ARG A 97 4.14 -8.90 -3.41
N ILE A 98 3.53 -7.80 -3.81
CA ILE A 98 3.52 -6.55 -3.03
C ILE A 98 2.67 -6.73 -1.76
N PHE A 99 1.49 -7.34 -1.89
CA PHE A 99 0.55 -7.51 -0.79
C PHE A 99 1.02 -8.53 0.24
N ARG A 100 1.53 -9.71 -0.19
CA ARG A 100 1.88 -10.85 0.67
C ARG A 100 3.36 -11.14 0.77
N GLY A 101 4.20 -10.51 -0.03
CA GLY A 101 5.61 -10.86 -0.15
C GLY A 101 5.82 -12.19 -0.90
N ASP A 102 6.73 -13.01 -0.39
CA ASP A 102 7.11 -14.29 -1.01
C ASP A 102 6.20 -15.46 -0.62
N THR A 103 5.09 -15.20 0.08
CA THR A 103 4.14 -16.26 0.46
C THR A 103 3.29 -16.71 -0.74
N ALA A 104 2.55 -17.82 -0.57
CA ALA A 104 1.73 -18.38 -1.63
C ALA A 104 0.75 -17.36 -2.24
N ASN A 105 0.66 -17.35 -3.56
CA ASN A 105 -0.27 -16.51 -4.29
C ASN A 105 -1.66 -17.17 -4.30
N THR A 106 -2.53 -16.74 -3.40
CA THR A 106 -3.94 -17.13 -3.36
C THR A 106 -4.82 -15.97 -3.80
N ASN A 107 -5.97 -16.24 -4.40
CA ASN A 107 -6.87 -15.21 -4.89
C ASN A 107 -7.88 -14.75 -3.81
N ASP A 108 -7.40 -14.47 -2.62
CA ASP A 108 -8.16 -14.01 -1.46
C ASP A 108 -7.42 -12.88 -0.71
N ASP A 109 -7.98 -12.41 0.39
CA ASP A 109 -7.37 -11.41 1.28
C ASP A 109 -6.58 -12.04 2.43
N ALA A 110 -6.36 -13.36 2.42
CA ALA A 110 -5.57 -14.02 3.44
C ALA A 110 -4.13 -13.54 3.45
N CYS A 111 -3.54 -13.47 4.63
CA CYS A 111 -2.14 -13.17 4.86
C CYS A 111 -1.48 -14.42 5.48
N PRO A 112 -0.91 -15.33 4.67
CA PRO A 112 -0.31 -16.57 5.17
C PRO A 112 0.89 -16.27 6.08
N ASN A 113 1.15 -17.16 7.04
CA ASN A 113 2.33 -17.06 7.87
C ASN A 113 3.59 -17.18 7.02
N LEU A 114 4.60 -16.39 7.38
CA LEU A 114 5.90 -16.42 6.72
C LEU A 114 6.68 -17.70 7.12
N ALA A 115 7.21 -18.38 6.13
CA ALA A 115 8.23 -19.40 6.34
C ALA A 115 9.61 -18.75 6.53
N THR A 116 10.58 -19.53 6.98
CA THR A 116 11.97 -19.07 7.11
C THR A 116 12.49 -18.59 5.74
N ASN A 117 13.15 -17.43 5.74
CA ASN A 117 13.72 -16.78 4.56
C ASN A 117 12.73 -16.19 3.54
N GLN A 118 11.43 -16.10 3.87
CA GLN A 118 10.47 -15.38 3.04
C GLN A 118 10.39 -13.90 3.41
N ARG A 119 10.30 -13.04 2.41
CA ARG A 119 10.13 -11.59 2.60
C ARG A 119 8.65 -11.30 2.93
N PRO A 120 8.39 -10.49 3.97
CA PRO A 120 7.03 -10.09 4.31
C PRO A 120 6.48 -9.09 3.30
N GLY A 121 5.19 -9.20 2.98
CA GLY A 121 4.43 -8.19 2.24
C GLY A 121 3.69 -7.23 3.16
N MET A 122 2.92 -6.33 2.56
CA MET A 122 2.17 -5.27 3.28
C MET A 122 1.24 -5.82 4.35
N CYS A 123 0.54 -6.94 4.08
CA CYS A 123 -0.45 -7.53 4.99
C CYS A 123 0.17 -8.00 6.32
N HIS A 124 1.45 -8.34 6.35
CA HIS A 124 2.13 -8.78 7.57
C HIS A 124 2.42 -7.62 8.54
N PHE A 125 2.47 -6.39 8.03
CA PHE A 125 2.73 -5.20 8.86
C PHE A 125 1.46 -4.51 9.31
N PHE A 126 0.37 -4.65 8.56
CA PHE A 126 -0.91 -4.04 8.90
C PHE A 126 -2.02 -5.09 8.93
N PRO A 127 -2.33 -5.67 10.11
CA PRO A 127 -3.38 -6.67 10.27
C PRO A 127 -4.73 -6.18 9.77
N GLY A 128 -5.45 -7.05 9.08
CA GLY A 128 -6.76 -6.71 8.50
C GLY A 128 -6.69 -5.84 7.25
N LEU A 129 -5.53 -5.69 6.63
CA LEU A 129 -5.40 -5.05 5.33
C LEU A 129 -6.05 -5.93 4.26
N LEU A 130 -6.89 -5.34 3.43
CA LEU A 130 -7.51 -5.99 2.27
C LEU A 130 -6.82 -5.55 0.99
N ARG A 131 -6.83 -6.38 -0.05
CA ARG A 131 -6.28 -6.01 -1.37
C ARG A 131 -6.93 -4.76 -1.96
N SER A 132 -8.23 -4.57 -1.71
CA SER A 132 -8.98 -3.38 -2.13
C SER A 132 -8.53 -2.07 -1.46
N ASN A 133 -7.77 -2.17 -0.36
CA ASN A 133 -7.21 -1.00 0.29
C ASN A 133 -5.88 -0.54 -0.32
N VAL A 134 -5.24 -1.36 -1.15
CA VAL A 134 -3.91 -1.06 -1.72
C VAL A 134 -4.05 -0.53 -3.13
N VAL A 135 -3.40 0.60 -3.38
CA VAL A 135 -3.29 1.22 -4.70
C VAL A 135 -1.82 1.30 -5.07
N VAL A 136 -1.48 0.81 -6.26
CA VAL A 136 -0.14 0.90 -6.82
C VAL A 136 -0.21 1.74 -8.09
N THR A 137 0.49 2.87 -8.11
CA THR A 137 0.50 3.80 -9.24
C THR A 137 1.88 3.86 -9.86
N TYR A 138 1.95 3.70 -11.17
CA TYR A 138 3.15 3.89 -11.98
C TYR A 138 2.97 5.13 -12.83
N SER A 139 3.88 6.09 -12.71
CA SER A 139 3.79 7.39 -13.40
C SER A 139 5.13 7.86 -13.94
N ALA A 140 5.08 8.68 -14.98
CA ALA A 140 6.21 9.43 -15.50
C ALA A 140 6.29 10.78 -14.79
N THR A 141 7.16 10.92 -13.78
CA THR A 141 7.31 12.18 -13.02
C THR A 141 8.54 12.99 -13.43
N GLY A 142 9.29 12.52 -14.41
CA GLY A 142 10.57 13.13 -14.80
C GLY A 142 11.79 12.57 -14.07
N LEU A 143 11.60 11.67 -13.11
CA LEU A 143 12.71 11.03 -12.36
C LEU A 143 13.21 9.74 -12.96
N GLY A 144 12.55 9.21 -13.98
CA GLY A 144 12.92 7.95 -14.63
C GLY A 144 13.78 8.13 -15.88
N TYR A 145 14.22 7.02 -16.42
CA TYR A 145 14.96 6.96 -17.68
C TYR A 145 14.46 5.82 -18.58
N GLN A 146 14.78 5.88 -19.87
CA GLN A 146 14.40 4.86 -20.83
C GLN A 146 15.34 3.67 -20.74
N THR A 147 14.81 2.45 -20.71
CA THR A 147 15.60 1.22 -20.80
C THR A 147 15.47 0.59 -22.19
N ARG A 148 16.34 -0.38 -22.51
CA ARG A 148 16.33 -1.03 -23.83
C ARG A 148 15.23 -2.07 -23.99
N LEU A 149 14.88 -2.81 -22.94
CA LEU A 149 14.07 -4.02 -23.06
C LEU A 149 12.92 -4.09 -22.05
N SER A 150 12.94 -3.26 -20.99
CA SER A 150 11.99 -3.35 -19.90
C SER A 150 11.04 -2.15 -19.83
N GLY A 151 11.04 -1.31 -20.87
CA GLY A 151 10.24 -0.09 -20.92
C GLY A 151 10.83 1.06 -20.09
N PRO A 152 10.01 2.04 -19.75
CA PRO A 152 10.44 3.18 -18.97
C PRO A 152 10.60 2.79 -17.49
N VAL A 153 11.60 3.38 -16.83
CA VAL A 153 11.70 3.32 -15.37
C VAL A 153 10.66 4.27 -14.77
N PRO A 154 9.62 3.77 -14.11
CA PRO A 154 8.55 4.60 -13.56
C PRO A 154 8.89 5.17 -12.20
N THR A 155 8.19 6.21 -11.81
CA THR A 155 7.97 6.52 -10.40
C THR A 155 6.81 5.68 -9.89
N ILE A 156 7.05 4.90 -8.85
CA ILE A 156 6.07 4.01 -8.23
C ILE A 156 5.58 4.64 -6.95
N THR A 157 4.28 4.81 -6.83
CA THR A 157 3.63 5.25 -5.60
C THR A 157 2.70 4.15 -5.09
N VAL A 158 2.95 3.68 -3.87
CA VAL A 158 2.06 2.75 -3.18
C VAL A 158 1.32 3.54 -2.11
N SER A 159 -0.01 3.43 -2.11
CA SER A 159 -0.86 4.14 -1.14
C SER A 159 -1.97 3.24 -0.60
N LEU A 160 -2.51 3.64 0.55
CA LEU A 160 -3.69 3.02 1.15
C LEU A 160 -4.91 3.89 0.92
N GLN A 161 -6.05 3.25 0.68
CA GLN A 161 -7.36 3.88 0.54
C GLN A 161 -8.42 3.18 1.38
N ASN A 162 -9.49 3.89 1.69
CA ASN A 162 -10.69 3.35 2.34
C ASN A 162 -10.38 2.62 3.67
N ARG A 163 -9.45 3.18 4.46
CA ARG A 163 -9.16 2.69 5.80
C ARG A 163 -9.61 3.69 6.85
N THR A 164 -10.13 3.17 7.95
CA THR A 164 -10.57 3.95 9.10
C THR A 164 -9.79 3.52 10.33
N PHE A 165 -9.51 4.49 11.22
CA PHE A 165 -9.03 4.16 12.56
C PHE A 165 -10.13 3.47 13.33
N GLN A 166 -9.78 2.39 14.01
CA GLN A 166 -10.69 1.69 14.90
C GLN A 166 -10.45 2.15 16.33
N PHE A 167 -11.51 2.62 16.97
CA PHE A 167 -11.56 2.97 18.38
C PHE A 167 -12.45 1.98 19.11
N PHE A 168 -12.06 1.55 20.31
CA PHE A 168 -12.81 0.58 21.09
C PHE A 168 -13.80 1.26 22.04
N PHE A 169 -13.33 2.27 22.76
CA PHE A 169 -14.08 2.91 23.83
C PHE A 169 -14.72 4.23 23.41
N LEU A 170 -14.01 5.05 22.67
CA LEU A 170 -14.51 6.34 22.20
C LEU A 170 -15.71 6.19 21.26
N GLN A 171 -15.75 5.14 20.46
CA GLN A 171 -16.89 4.85 19.61
C GLN A 171 -18.16 4.57 20.43
N GLY A 172 -18.04 3.80 21.53
CA GLY A 172 -19.18 3.47 22.40
C GLY A 172 -19.59 4.61 23.32
N LEU A 173 -18.66 5.47 23.75
CA LEU A 173 -18.90 6.51 24.73
C LEU A 173 -19.37 7.83 24.10
N MET A 174 -18.84 8.22 22.96
CA MET A 174 -19.08 9.52 22.33
C MET A 174 -19.78 9.42 20.96
N GLY A 175 -20.09 8.21 20.47
CA GLY A 175 -20.72 8.02 19.17
C GLY A 175 -19.85 8.49 17.99
N PHE A 176 -18.55 8.69 18.19
CA PHE A 176 -17.65 9.01 17.11
C PHE A 176 -17.58 7.82 16.14
N ALA A 177 -18.02 8.05 14.90
CA ALA A 177 -17.78 7.13 13.82
C ALA A 177 -16.28 6.97 13.59
N ASN A 178 -15.86 5.83 13.11
CA ASN A 178 -14.47 5.57 12.72
C ASN A 178 -13.95 6.70 11.82
N ILE A 179 -12.86 7.33 12.24
CA ILE A 179 -12.23 8.43 11.49
C ILE A 179 -11.46 7.84 10.32
N ASN A 180 -11.67 8.37 9.12
CA ASN A 180 -10.91 7.95 7.95
C ASN A 180 -9.42 8.20 8.15
N MET A 181 -8.60 7.18 7.86
CA MET A 181 -7.16 7.36 7.77
C MET A 181 -6.84 8.27 6.58
N PRO A 182 -5.93 9.25 6.74
CA PRO A 182 -5.41 9.96 5.58
C PRO A 182 -4.72 8.96 4.64
N SER A 183 -4.70 9.24 3.36
CA SER A 183 -4.02 8.41 2.37
C SER A 183 -2.52 8.38 2.68
N MET A 184 -2.07 7.28 3.26
CA MET A 184 -0.64 7.05 3.47
C MET A 184 -0.04 6.61 2.15
N LEU A 185 1.06 7.23 1.76
CA LEU A 185 1.73 6.92 0.50
C LEU A 185 3.26 6.84 0.70
N SER A 186 3.89 6.03 -0.12
CA SER A 186 5.34 5.97 -0.27
C SER A 186 5.69 5.92 -1.75
N THR A 187 6.64 6.75 -2.15
CA THR A 187 7.06 6.89 -3.54
C THR A 187 8.51 6.48 -3.68
N VAL A 188 8.79 5.67 -4.70
CA VAL A 188 10.13 5.19 -5.05
C VAL A 188 10.29 5.19 -6.57
N THR A 189 11.54 5.19 -7.06
CA THR A 189 11.86 4.93 -8.47
C THR A 189 11.97 3.43 -8.71
N GLY A 190 11.48 2.95 -9.85
CA GLY A 190 11.47 1.52 -10.20
C GLY A 190 12.75 1.10 -10.92
N GLU A 191 13.91 1.16 -10.27
CA GLU A 191 15.20 0.90 -10.91
C GLU A 191 15.43 -0.58 -11.27
N ASP A 192 14.88 -1.52 -10.45
CA ASP A 192 15.07 -2.96 -10.59
C ASP A 192 13.72 -3.71 -10.70
N ILE A 193 12.87 -3.30 -11.64
CA ILE A 193 11.57 -3.95 -11.85
C ILE A 193 11.77 -5.31 -12.51
N LYS A 194 12.30 -6.29 -11.79
CA LYS A 194 12.49 -7.66 -12.27
C LYS A 194 12.45 -8.66 -11.12
N SER A 195 11.55 -9.61 -11.20
CA SER A 195 11.39 -10.64 -10.16
C SER A 195 12.34 -11.83 -10.30
N THR A 196 12.97 -11.98 -11.45
CA THR A 196 13.92 -13.07 -11.74
C THR A 196 15.29 -12.49 -12.06
N TRP A 197 16.29 -12.94 -11.34
CA TRP A 197 17.68 -12.76 -11.74
C TRP A 197 18.00 -13.70 -12.92
N PRO A 198 18.86 -13.28 -13.86
CA PRO A 198 19.28 -14.14 -14.95
C PRO A 198 20.04 -15.36 -14.44
#